data_e697a74624256b8e1795ef115a0f33f1
#
_entry.id   e697a74624256b8e1795ef115a0f33f1
#
_cell.length_a   1.000
_cell.length_b   1.000
_cell.length_c   1.000
_cell.angle_alpha   90.00
_cell.angle_beta   90.00
_cell.angle_gamma   90.00
#
_symmetry.space_group_name_H-M   'P 1'
#
loop_
_entity.id
_entity.type
_entity.pdbx_description
1 polymer ?
#
loop_
_entity_poly.entity_id
_entity_poly.type
_entity_poly.pdbx_seq_one_letter_code
_entity_poly.pdbx_strand_id
1 'polypeptide(L)'
;LLKLISGIGNKEIPVEGLLAWADLYPVIDKLYDGFYSRMIEKFGQVLSDKEVQICCLLCAGFSTKEIGVVTQQTSATIYVRKTSIRKKINAGEKQDIVECIRGI
;
A
#
# COMPACT_ATOMS: atom_id res chain seq x y z
N LEU A 1 14.54 -8.52 0.18
CA LEU A 1 13.26 -8.01 -0.25
C LEU A 1 12.10 -8.86 0.23
N LEU A 2 12.21 -10.17 0.07
CA LEU A 2 11.22 -11.06 0.67
C LEU A 2 11.18 -10.89 2.17
N LYS A 3 12.33 -10.60 2.75
CA LYS A 3 12.44 -10.33 4.17
C LYS A 3 11.64 -9.07 4.54
N LEU A 4 11.57 -8.11 3.65
CA LEU A 4 10.75 -6.92 3.85
C LEU A 4 9.29 -7.32 4.07
N ILE A 5 8.77 -8.20 3.24
CA ILE A 5 7.38 -8.63 3.37
C ILE A 5 7.20 -9.56 4.57
N SER A 6 8.08 -10.53 4.73
CA SER A 6 7.99 -11.45 5.86
C SER A 6 8.28 -10.74 7.18
N GLY A 7 8.93 -9.59 7.11
CA GLY A 7 9.19 -8.76 8.28
C GLY A 7 7.96 -8.10 8.84
N ILE A 8 6.81 -8.22 8.20
CA ILE A 8 5.57 -7.65 8.71
C ILE A 8 5.38 -8.03 10.17
N GLY A 9 5.64 -9.29 10.50
CA GLY A 9 5.49 -9.77 11.86
C GLY A 9 6.50 -9.23 12.82
N ASN A 10 7.71 -8.93 12.37
CA ASN A 10 8.80 -8.48 13.22
C ASN A 10 9.26 -7.07 12.92
N LYS A 11 8.63 -6.40 11.96
CA LYS A 11 8.90 -5.01 11.62
C LYS A 11 10.32 -4.75 11.11
N GLU A 12 10.94 -5.73 10.51
CA GLU A 12 12.29 -5.56 9.97
C GLU A 12 12.25 -4.97 8.57
N ILE A 13 11.90 -3.72 8.49
CA ILE A 13 11.72 -3.06 7.20
C ILE A 13 12.84 -2.04 7.01
N PRO A 14 13.59 -2.11 5.90
CA PRO A 14 14.59 -1.09 5.61
C PRO A 14 13.88 0.23 5.34
N VAL A 15 14.22 1.24 6.12
CA VAL A 15 13.54 2.53 6.03
C VAL A 15 14.42 3.64 5.47
N GLU A 16 15.65 3.36 5.19
CA GLU A 16 16.63 4.39 4.85
C GLU A 16 16.68 4.68 3.36
N GLY A 17 15.55 4.66 2.72
CA GLY A 17 15.52 4.89 1.28
C GLY A 17 16.02 3.72 0.46
N LEU A 18 16.29 2.62 1.12
CA LEU A 18 16.75 1.42 0.43
C LEU A 18 15.62 0.61 -0.16
N LEU A 19 14.39 0.96 0.17
CA LEU A 19 13.24 0.25 -0.36
C LEU A 19 13.03 0.64 -1.81
N ALA A 20 13.33 -0.30 -2.70
CA ALA A 20 13.08 -0.11 -4.12
C ALA A 20 11.64 -0.52 -4.40
N TRP A 21 10.78 0.46 -4.59
CA TRP A 21 9.36 0.18 -4.83
C TRP A 21 9.15 -0.68 -6.07
N ALA A 22 9.97 -0.46 -7.11
CA ALA A 22 9.88 -1.26 -8.32
C ALA A 22 10.12 -2.75 -8.03
N ASP A 23 10.93 -3.07 -7.03
CA ASP A 23 11.20 -4.45 -6.64
C ASP A 23 10.09 -5.01 -5.75
N LEU A 24 9.41 -4.13 -5.02
CA LEU A 24 8.33 -4.55 -4.14
C LEU A 24 7.07 -4.93 -4.93
N TYR A 25 6.76 -4.21 -5.98
CA TYR A 25 5.51 -4.42 -6.71
C TYR A 25 5.35 -5.85 -7.24
N PRO A 26 6.38 -6.46 -7.86
CA PRO A 26 6.25 -7.86 -8.28
C PRO A 26 6.05 -8.82 -7.11
N VAL A 27 6.62 -8.52 -5.95
CA VAL A 27 6.44 -9.34 -4.76
C VAL A 27 4.99 -9.25 -4.28
N ILE A 28 4.42 -8.06 -4.29
CA ILE A 28 3.02 -7.88 -3.93
C ILE A 28 2.11 -8.67 -4.87
N ASP A 29 2.38 -8.63 -6.16
CA ASP A 29 1.60 -9.40 -7.13
C ASP A 29 1.69 -10.91 -6.85
N LYS A 30 2.87 -11.37 -6.56
CA LYS A 30 3.09 -12.80 -6.34
C LYS A 30 2.45 -13.29 -5.05
N LEU A 31 2.54 -12.50 -3.97
CA LEU A 31 2.02 -12.90 -2.67
C LEU A 31 0.53 -12.66 -2.51
N TYR A 32 -0.02 -11.70 -3.23
CA TYR A 32 -1.40 -11.26 -3.04
C TYR A 32 -2.21 -11.33 -4.33
N ASP A 33 -1.90 -12.32 -5.15
CA ASP A 33 -2.71 -12.70 -6.31
C ASP A 33 -2.98 -11.55 -7.28
N GLY A 34 -1.92 -10.82 -7.63
CA GLY A 34 -2.01 -9.78 -8.63
C GLY A 34 -2.58 -8.47 -8.13
N PHE A 35 -2.51 -8.22 -6.83
CA PHE A 35 -3.08 -7.01 -6.25
C PHE A 35 -2.56 -5.74 -6.91
N TYR A 36 -1.24 -5.63 -7.07
CA TYR A 36 -0.64 -4.44 -7.67
C TYR A 36 -1.10 -4.25 -9.11
N SER A 37 -1.05 -5.31 -9.90
CA SER A 37 -1.44 -5.24 -11.31
C SER A 37 -2.91 -4.84 -11.48
N ARG A 38 -3.79 -5.39 -10.65
CA ARG A 38 -5.21 -5.03 -10.68
C ARG A 38 -5.42 -3.57 -10.31
N MET A 39 -4.71 -3.11 -9.28
CA MET A 39 -4.82 -1.73 -8.84
C MET A 39 -4.39 -0.78 -9.94
N ILE A 40 -3.26 -1.05 -10.57
CA ILE A 40 -2.75 -0.20 -11.64
C ILE A 40 -3.68 -0.23 -12.85
N GLU A 41 -4.19 -1.37 -13.20
CA GLU A 41 -5.11 -1.50 -14.34
C GLU A 41 -6.38 -0.66 -14.13
N LYS A 42 -6.93 -0.70 -12.91
CA LYS A 42 -8.19 -0.02 -12.63
C LYS A 42 -8.00 1.45 -12.24
N PHE A 43 -6.97 1.75 -11.47
CA PHE A 43 -6.84 3.06 -10.83
C PHE A 43 -5.49 3.72 -11.06
N GLY A 44 -4.63 3.15 -11.91
CA GLY A 44 -3.29 3.68 -12.11
C GLY A 44 -3.24 5.09 -12.63
N GLN A 45 -4.30 5.55 -13.29
CA GLN A 45 -4.35 6.91 -13.81
C GLN A 45 -4.81 7.94 -12.78
N VAL A 46 -5.48 7.48 -11.72
CA VAL A 46 -6.01 8.41 -10.71
C VAL A 46 -5.22 8.37 -9.41
N LEU A 47 -4.56 7.27 -9.12
CA LEU A 47 -3.74 7.17 -7.91
C LEU A 47 -2.33 7.67 -8.18
N SER A 48 -1.81 8.48 -7.25
CA SER A 48 -0.42 8.90 -7.33
C SER A 48 0.51 7.76 -6.92
N ASP A 49 1.80 7.91 -7.21
CA ASP A 49 2.78 6.90 -6.83
C ASP A 49 2.76 6.64 -5.32
N LYS A 50 2.64 7.68 -4.53
CA LYS A 50 2.60 7.54 -3.08
C LYS A 50 1.34 6.82 -2.62
N GLU A 51 0.23 7.07 -3.28
CA GLU A 51 -1.02 6.37 -2.97
C GLU A 51 -0.93 4.89 -3.31
N VAL A 52 -0.31 4.57 -4.45
CA VAL A 52 -0.08 3.18 -4.83
C VAL A 52 0.79 2.48 -3.78
N GLN A 53 1.85 3.15 -3.33
CA GLN A 53 2.73 2.60 -2.30
C GLN A 53 1.97 2.31 -1.02
N ILE A 54 1.11 3.23 -0.59
CA ILE A 54 0.31 3.05 0.60
C ILE A 54 -0.62 1.85 0.44
N CYS A 55 -1.27 1.72 -0.70
CA CYS A 55 -2.15 0.60 -0.96
C CYS A 55 -1.41 -0.74 -0.89
N CYS A 56 -0.20 -0.80 -1.43
CA CYS A 56 0.62 -2.00 -1.36
C CYS A 56 0.97 -2.35 0.08
N LEU A 57 1.32 -1.36 0.89
CA LEU A 57 1.64 -1.59 2.29
C LEU A 57 0.41 -2.03 3.08
N LEU A 58 -0.74 -1.45 2.80
CA LEU A 58 -2.00 -1.88 3.41
C LEU A 58 -2.29 -3.35 3.06
N CYS A 59 -2.11 -3.70 1.80
CA CYS A 59 -2.32 -5.08 1.35
C CYS A 59 -1.42 -6.04 2.11
N ALA A 60 -0.19 -5.62 2.38
CA ALA A 60 0.78 -6.43 3.11
C ALA A 60 0.53 -6.46 4.62
N GLY A 61 -0.50 -5.78 5.11
CA GLY A 61 -0.89 -5.85 6.51
C GLY A 61 -0.31 -4.77 7.40
N PHE A 62 0.31 -3.74 6.83
CA PHE A 62 0.88 -2.66 7.61
C PHE A 62 -0.23 -1.77 8.18
N SER A 63 -0.05 -1.35 9.44
CA SER A 63 -0.96 -0.40 10.06
C SER A 63 -0.65 1.02 9.57
N THR A 64 -1.58 1.95 9.82
CA THR A 64 -1.37 3.36 9.49
C THR A 64 -0.07 3.88 10.08
N LYS A 65 0.20 3.54 11.34
CA LYS A 65 1.42 3.97 12.01
C LYS A 65 2.66 3.40 11.34
N GLU A 66 2.62 2.12 10.99
CA GLU A 66 3.74 1.46 10.33
C GLU A 66 3.99 2.04 8.94
N ILE A 67 2.94 2.32 8.22
CA ILE A 67 3.07 2.96 6.90
C ILE A 67 3.74 4.32 7.05
N GLY A 68 3.35 5.09 8.06
CA GLY A 68 3.98 6.37 8.32
C GLY A 68 5.47 6.24 8.56
N VAL A 69 5.89 5.25 9.33
CA VAL A 69 7.31 5.01 9.59
C VAL A 69 8.04 4.65 8.30
N VAL A 70 7.50 3.72 7.53
CA VAL A 70 8.14 3.26 6.30
C VAL A 70 8.26 4.38 5.27
N THR A 71 7.23 5.21 5.16
CA THR A 71 7.19 6.28 4.16
C THR A 71 7.69 7.61 4.71
N GLN A 72 8.12 7.64 5.97
CA GLN A 72 8.60 8.84 6.64
C GLN A 72 7.56 9.95 6.67
N GLN A 73 6.33 9.58 6.97
CA GLN A 73 5.21 10.49 7.09
C GLN A 73 4.52 10.30 8.44
N THR A 74 3.77 11.31 8.88
CA THR A 74 3.00 11.20 10.11
C THR A 74 1.75 10.35 9.88
N SER A 75 1.21 9.81 10.97
CA SER A 75 -0.05 9.07 10.88
C SER A 75 -1.18 9.95 10.35
N ALA A 76 -1.19 11.22 10.74
CA ALA A 76 -2.19 12.16 10.24
C ALA A 76 -2.12 12.29 8.73
N THR A 77 -0.92 12.40 8.17
CA THR A 77 -0.73 12.48 6.73
C THR A 77 -1.23 11.20 6.05
N ILE A 78 -0.94 10.04 6.65
CA ILE A 78 -1.40 8.77 6.07
C ILE A 78 -2.93 8.70 6.08
N TYR A 79 -3.58 9.17 7.14
CA TYR A 79 -5.05 9.22 7.17
C TYR A 79 -5.61 10.10 6.06
N VAL A 80 -5.01 11.25 5.82
CA VAL A 80 -5.44 12.14 4.73
C VAL A 80 -5.30 11.42 3.39
N ARG A 81 -4.19 10.74 3.19
CA ARG A 81 -3.96 10.00 1.93
C ARG A 81 -4.94 8.85 1.78
N LYS A 82 -5.26 8.14 2.85
CA LYS A 82 -6.24 7.05 2.80
C LYS A 82 -7.62 7.58 2.42
N THR A 83 -8.00 8.73 2.94
CA THR A 83 -9.26 9.37 2.57
C THR A 83 -9.28 9.72 1.09
N SER A 84 -8.19 10.28 0.58
CA SER A 84 -8.06 10.58 -0.83
C SER A 84 -8.17 9.32 -1.69
N ILE A 85 -7.49 8.26 -1.28
CA ILE A 85 -7.54 6.98 -2.00
C ILE A 85 -8.99 6.48 -2.08
N ARG A 86 -9.71 6.47 -0.95
CA ARG A 86 -11.10 6.01 -0.93
C ARG A 86 -11.96 6.77 -1.93
N LYS A 87 -11.78 8.08 -1.99
CA LYS A 87 -12.53 8.88 -2.94
C LYS A 87 -12.21 8.50 -4.39
N LYS A 88 -10.95 8.26 -4.66
CA LYS A 88 -10.50 7.94 -6.03
C LYS A 88 -10.98 6.58 -6.49
N ILE A 89 -11.07 5.62 -5.58
CA ILE A 89 -11.52 4.26 -5.93
C ILE A 89 -13.01 4.05 -5.64
N ASN A 90 -13.73 5.11 -5.27
CA ASN A 90 -15.16 5.06 -4.96
C ASN A 90 -15.48 4.12 -3.80
N ALA A 91 -14.60 4.01 -2.83
CA ALA A 91 -14.85 3.24 -1.62
C ALA A 91 -15.59 4.10 -0.61
N GLY A 92 -16.53 3.49 0.11
CA GLY A 92 -17.21 4.16 1.19
C GLY A 92 -16.27 4.43 2.36
N GLU A 93 -16.64 5.35 3.23
CA GLU A 93 -15.80 5.74 4.37
C GLU A 93 -15.43 4.58 5.27
N LYS A 94 -16.32 3.61 5.40
CA LYS A 94 -16.10 2.44 6.24
C LYS A 94 -15.60 1.23 5.48
N GLN A 95 -15.45 1.36 4.17
CA GLN A 95 -15.02 0.25 3.34
C GLN A 95 -13.50 0.12 3.40
N ASP A 96 -13.04 -1.11 3.51
CA ASP A 96 -11.60 -1.39 3.50
C ASP A 96 -11.04 -1.15 2.11
N ILE A 97 -9.97 -0.37 2.03
CA ILE A 97 -9.34 -0.02 0.75
C ILE A 97 -8.87 -1.29 0.02
N VAL A 98 -8.19 -2.16 0.73
CA VAL A 98 -7.63 -3.39 0.15
C VAL A 98 -8.74 -4.28 -0.40
N GLU A 99 -9.79 -4.47 0.37
CA GLU A 99 -10.90 -5.30 -0.08
C GLU A 99 -11.63 -4.68 -1.26
N CYS A 100 -11.76 -3.37 -1.27
CA CYS A 100 -12.38 -2.67 -2.39
C CYS A 100 -11.59 -2.92 -3.67
N ILE A 101 -10.28 -2.83 -3.61
CA ILE A 101 -9.42 -3.06 -4.77
C ILE A 101 -9.45 -4.54 -5.16
N ARG A 102 -9.38 -5.43 -4.20
CA ARG A 102 -9.38 -6.88 -4.47
C ARG A 102 -10.72 -7.38 -4.99
N GLY A 103 -11.79 -6.71 -4.68
CA GLY A 103 -13.12 -7.10 -5.13
C GLY A 103 -13.45 -6.74 -6.56
N ILE A 104 -12.51 -6.13 -7.24
CA ILE A 104 -12.71 -5.71 -8.63
C ILE A 104 -12.65 -6.90 -9.57
#